data_1b81593bd477156a116a5f14fb58a2e1
#
_entry.id   1b81593bd477156a116a5f14fb58a2e1
#
_cell.length_a   1.000
_cell.length_b   1.000
_cell.length_c   1.000
_cell.angle_alpha   90.00
_cell.angle_beta   90.00
_cell.angle_gamma   90.00
#
_symmetry.space_group_name_H-M   'P 1'
#
loop_
_entity.id
_entity.type
_entity.pdbx_description
1 polymer ?
#
loop_
_entity_poly.entity_id
_entity_poly.type
_entity_poly.pdbx_seq_one_letter_code
_entity_poly.pdbx_strand_id
1 'polypeptide(L)'
;MNPETTRFAPSPTGYLHLGHAYSALFAHDIAQKTGGQFLLRIEDIDITRCSDAFEAAIFEDLAWLGLSWETPVMRQNSRHPAYRAALDTLEGLGVLYPCFCTRREINAEIERAASAPHSDAPHSNGLIDYPGTCRKLSDGERQTRMASGVEHAMRLDAEKAAGLVGPLEFVERERGPIAVDQNQFGDAVLARKDIGTSYHLSVTVDDADQSVTLVTRGIDLFPVTHLHRVLQALLGLDVPEYYHHPMIEDSAGVRLAKRNDALSLRHFRDQ
;
A
#
# COMPACT_ATOMS: atom_id res chain seq x y z
N MET A 1 9.28 25.92 -9.31
CA MET A 1 8.84 24.53 -9.08
C MET A 1 7.35 24.49 -9.37
N ASN A 2 6.83 23.44 -9.99
CA ASN A 2 5.39 23.31 -10.15
C ASN A 2 4.74 23.05 -8.78
N PRO A 3 3.49 23.53 -8.55
CA PRO A 3 2.75 23.20 -7.35
C PRO A 3 2.59 21.68 -7.19
N GLU A 4 2.88 21.16 -5.99
CA GLU A 4 2.81 19.72 -5.71
C GLU A 4 1.57 19.38 -4.86
N THR A 5 0.81 18.39 -5.28
CA THR A 5 -0.20 17.78 -4.44
C THR A 5 0.42 16.59 -3.70
N THR A 6 0.57 16.72 -2.40
CA THR A 6 1.08 15.66 -1.53
C THR A 6 -0.03 15.17 -0.59
N ARG A 7 0.19 14.04 0.08
CA ARG A 7 -0.77 13.53 1.07
C ARG A 7 -0.07 12.85 2.24
N PHE A 8 -0.69 12.95 3.42
CA PHE A 8 -0.47 12.06 4.55
C PHE A 8 -1.70 11.15 4.70
N ALA A 9 -1.48 9.84 4.78
CA ALA A 9 -2.56 8.86 4.70
C ALA A 9 -2.46 7.82 5.83
N PRO A 10 -2.79 8.22 7.08
CA PRO A 10 -2.70 7.33 8.22
C PRO A 10 -3.91 6.40 8.34
N SER A 11 -3.67 5.16 8.82
CA SER A 11 -4.73 4.25 9.26
C SER A 11 -5.07 4.50 10.74
N PRO A 12 -6.36 4.68 11.12
CA PRO A 12 -6.77 4.96 12.49
C PRO A 12 -6.82 3.68 13.34
N THR A 13 -5.69 2.95 13.39
CA THR A 13 -5.51 1.67 14.11
C THR A 13 -4.70 1.81 15.41
N GLY A 14 -4.42 3.06 15.82
CA GLY A 14 -3.67 3.44 17.02
C GLY A 14 -3.19 4.89 16.93
N TYR A 15 -2.66 5.41 18.04
CA TYR A 15 -2.13 6.77 18.10
C TYR A 15 -0.92 6.98 17.18
N LEU A 16 -0.76 8.21 16.70
CA LEU A 16 0.42 8.60 15.92
C LEU A 16 1.67 8.60 16.81
N HIS A 17 2.81 8.32 16.23
CA HIS A 17 4.14 8.40 16.85
C HIS A 17 5.07 9.31 16.03
N LEU A 18 6.28 9.57 16.50
CA LEU A 18 7.24 10.48 15.86
C LEU A 18 7.48 10.18 14.37
N GLY A 19 7.51 8.89 13.97
CA GLY A 19 7.64 8.53 12.56
C GLY A 19 6.47 9.00 11.70
N HIS A 20 5.23 8.97 12.24
CA HIS A 20 4.06 9.52 11.56
C HIS A 20 4.12 11.05 11.49
N ALA A 21 4.53 11.72 12.58
CA ALA A 21 4.73 13.17 12.59
C ALA A 21 5.72 13.61 11.53
N TYR A 22 6.86 12.91 11.44
CA TYR A 22 7.87 13.18 10.43
C TYR A 22 7.31 13.05 9.00
N SER A 23 6.61 11.94 8.71
CA SER A 23 6.00 11.74 7.39
C SER A 23 4.97 12.83 7.05
N ALA A 24 4.13 13.23 8.01
CA ALA A 24 3.15 14.28 7.82
C ALA A 24 3.80 15.64 7.58
N LEU A 25 4.77 16.02 8.42
CA LEU A 25 5.53 17.27 8.28
C LEU A 25 6.31 17.32 6.97
N PHE A 26 6.93 16.20 6.58
CA PHE A 26 7.67 16.09 5.32
C PHE A 26 6.78 16.35 4.10
N ALA A 27 5.60 15.72 4.05
CA ALA A 27 4.63 15.91 2.98
C ALA A 27 4.09 17.34 2.95
N HIS A 28 3.72 17.88 4.11
CA HIS A 28 3.20 19.25 4.25
C HIS A 28 4.24 20.31 3.84
N ASP A 29 5.48 20.17 4.30
CA ASP A 29 6.57 21.11 3.99
C ASP A 29 6.84 21.21 2.48
N ILE A 30 6.81 20.08 1.76
CA ILE A 30 6.95 20.09 0.31
C ILE A 30 5.77 20.81 -0.37
N ALA A 31 4.53 20.51 0.02
CA ALA A 31 3.36 21.20 -0.52
C ALA A 31 3.47 22.72 -0.30
N GLN A 32 3.80 23.15 0.93
CA GLN A 32 3.96 24.58 1.26
C GLN A 32 5.07 25.24 0.44
N LYS A 33 6.25 24.63 0.34
CA LYS A 33 7.39 25.17 -0.43
C LYS A 33 7.12 25.32 -1.91
N THR A 34 6.25 24.48 -2.46
CA THR A 34 5.89 24.52 -3.89
C THR A 34 4.63 25.33 -4.17
N GLY A 35 3.94 25.84 -3.14
CA GLY A 35 2.65 26.52 -3.29
C GLY A 35 1.53 25.58 -3.75
N GLY A 36 1.67 24.28 -3.44
CA GLY A 36 0.73 23.23 -3.78
C GLY A 36 -0.23 22.88 -2.66
N GLN A 37 -0.75 21.64 -2.65
CA GLN A 37 -1.79 21.19 -1.73
C GLN A 37 -1.29 20.04 -0.85
N PHE A 38 -1.64 20.10 0.44
CA PHE A 38 -1.44 18.99 1.37
C PHE A 38 -2.79 18.36 1.71
N LEU A 39 -2.94 17.08 1.37
CA LEU A 39 -4.15 16.30 1.59
C LEU A 39 -4.00 15.41 2.82
N LEU A 40 -5.09 15.25 3.56
CA LEU A 40 -5.24 14.20 4.56
C LEU A 40 -6.22 13.16 4.04
N ARG A 41 -5.82 11.87 4.10
CA ARG A 41 -6.69 10.73 3.80
C ARG A 41 -6.66 9.75 4.96
N ILE A 42 -7.83 9.29 5.38
CA ILE A 42 -7.97 8.26 6.42
C ILE A 42 -8.04 6.89 5.74
N GLU A 43 -7.06 6.03 6.02
CA GLU A 43 -6.99 4.67 5.47
C GLU A 43 -7.66 3.67 6.41
N ASP A 44 -8.99 3.63 6.36
CA ASP A 44 -9.90 2.89 7.24
C ASP A 44 -10.61 1.71 6.55
N ILE A 45 -9.98 1.11 5.52
CA ILE A 45 -10.55 -0.07 4.83
C ILE A 45 -10.75 -1.28 5.75
N ASP A 46 -9.94 -1.44 6.79
CA ASP A 46 -10.05 -2.51 7.78
C ASP A 46 -10.79 -1.99 9.03
N ILE A 47 -12.11 -1.91 8.92
CA ILE A 47 -12.98 -1.39 9.98
C ILE A 47 -12.84 -2.13 11.32
N THR A 48 -12.41 -3.41 11.29
CA THR A 48 -12.26 -4.20 12.52
C THR A 48 -11.07 -3.75 13.38
N ARG A 49 -10.12 -3.04 12.78
CA ARG A 49 -8.92 -2.52 13.43
C ARG A 49 -8.95 -1.02 13.64
N CYS A 50 -9.89 -0.32 12.99
CA CYS A 50 -10.04 1.12 13.06
C CYS A 50 -10.93 1.53 14.24
N SER A 51 -10.72 2.75 14.73
CA SER A 51 -11.52 3.32 15.82
C SER A 51 -11.70 4.82 15.63
N ASP A 52 -12.91 5.31 15.87
CA ASP A 52 -13.25 6.74 15.83
C ASP A 52 -12.37 7.54 16.80
N ALA A 53 -12.02 6.97 17.94
CA ALA A 53 -11.13 7.60 18.91
C ALA A 53 -9.71 7.80 18.36
N PHE A 54 -9.20 6.85 17.57
CA PHE A 54 -7.90 6.99 16.90
C PHE A 54 -7.98 7.96 15.73
N GLU A 55 -9.10 7.99 14.99
CA GLU A 55 -9.30 8.98 13.94
C GLU A 55 -9.36 10.40 14.52
N ALA A 56 -10.12 10.62 15.58
CA ALA A 56 -10.17 11.92 16.27
C ALA A 56 -8.77 12.35 16.75
N ALA A 57 -8.00 11.41 17.32
CA ALA A 57 -6.64 11.69 17.77
C ALA A 57 -5.69 12.06 16.61
N ILE A 58 -5.87 11.50 15.40
CA ILE A 58 -5.10 11.90 14.22
C ILE A 58 -5.32 13.37 13.91
N PHE A 59 -6.56 13.84 13.88
CA PHE A 59 -6.88 15.26 13.64
C PHE A 59 -6.30 16.18 14.72
N GLU A 60 -6.45 15.80 15.99
CA GLU A 60 -5.92 16.56 17.13
C GLU A 60 -4.38 16.66 17.07
N ASP A 61 -3.70 15.53 16.83
CA ASP A 61 -2.24 15.47 16.79
C ASP A 61 -1.67 16.27 15.61
N LEU A 62 -2.30 16.20 14.42
CA LEU A 62 -1.86 16.97 13.26
C LEU A 62 -2.10 18.48 13.45
N ALA A 63 -3.24 18.87 14.05
CA ALA A 63 -3.53 20.27 14.40
C ALA A 63 -2.52 20.80 15.45
N TRP A 64 -2.16 19.99 16.45
CA TRP A 64 -1.13 20.33 17.44
C TRP A 64 0.25 20.52 16.81
N LEU A 65 0.60 19.75 15.78
CA LEU A 65 1.81 19.97 14.98
C LEU A 65 1.76 21.23 14.10
N GLY A 66 0.65 21.97 14.10
CA GLY A 66 0.46 23.15 13.28
C GLY A 66 0.17 22.88 11.82
N LEU A 67 -0.23 21.64 11.49
CA LEU A 67 -0.56 21.26 10.11
C LEU A 67 -1.98 21.63 9.76
N SER A 68 -2.18 22.07 8.53
CA SER A 68 -3.50 22.27 7.91
C SER A 68 -3.57 21.47 6.61
N TRP A 69 -4.75 21.01 6.25
CA TRP A 69 -4.99 20.17 5.08
C TRP A 69 -6.26 20.58 4.35
N GLU A 70 -6.36 20.16 3.10
CA GLU A 70 -7.55 20.40 2.28
C GLU A 70 -8.75 19.56 2.73
N THR A 71 -9.93 20.13 2.55
CA THR A 71 -11.22 19.49 2.88
C THR A 71 -12.07 19.33 1.63
N PRO A 72 -12.92 18.29 1.55
CA PRO A 72 -13.18 17.26 2.57
C PRO A 72 -12.08 16.21 2.68
N VAL A 73 -11.87 15.67 3.90
CA VAL A 73 -10.96 14.55 4.13
C VAL A 73 -11.56 13.28 3.54
N MET A 74 -10.82 12.61 2.66
CA MET A 74 -11.21 11.33 2.08
C MET A 74 -11.07 10.21 3.12
N ARG A 75 -12.09 9.33 3.17
CA ARG A 75 -12.07 8.10 3.96
C ARG A 75 -12.21 6.91 3.04
N GLN A 76 -11.29 5.94 3.15
CA GLN A 76 -11.26 4.78 2.25
C GLN A 76 -12.47 3.86 2.40
N ASN A 77 -13.04 3.75 3.60
CA ASN A 77 -14.24 2.95 3.84
C ASN A 77 -15.45 3.40 3.00
N SER A 78 -15.53 4.66 2.59
CA SER A 78 -16.59 5.15 1.71
C SER A 78 -16.31 4.89 0.21
N ARG A 79 -15.16 4.35 -0.14
CA ARG A 79 -14.65 4.25 -1.52
C ARG A 79 -14.74 2.85 -2.14
N HIS A 80 -15.34 1.89 -1.46
CA HIS A 80 -15.49 0.52 -1.98
C HIS A 80 -16.02 0.43 -3.42
N PRO A 81 -16.98 1.28 -3.88
CA PRO A 81 -17.39 1.27 -5.28
C PRO A 81 -16.27 1.56 -6.28
N ALA A 82 -15.35 2.50 -5.97
CA ALA A 82 -14.21 2.81 -6.81
C ALA A 82 -13.21 1.63 -6.88
N TYR A 83 -12.95 1.01 -5.73
CA TYR A 83 -12.08 -0.17 -5.69
C TYR A 83 -12.67 -1.36 -6.42
N ARG A 84 -14.00 -1.54 -6.34
CA ARG A 84 -14.69 -2.58 -7.11
C ARG A 84 -14.57 -2.34 -8.61
N ALA A 85 -14.79 -1.11 -9.07
CA ALA A 85 -14.62 -0.76 -10.48
C ALA A 85 -13.20 -1.02 -10.99
N ALA A 86 -12.18 -0.71 -10.16
CA ALA A 86 -10.79 -1.03 -10.49
C ALA A 86 -10.54 -2.54 -10.57
N LEU A 87 -11.10 -3.34 -9.65
CA LEU A 87 -11.03 -4.80 -9.70
C LEU A 87 -11.71 -5.35 -10.95
N ASP A 88 -12.89 -4.85 -11.31
CA ASP A 88 -13.63 -5.27 -12.51
C ASP A 88 -12.83 -5.00 -13.79
N THR A 89 -12.09 -3.86 -13.83
CA THR A 89 -11.18 -3.54 -14.92
C THR A 89 -10.03 -4.56 -15.00
N LEU A 90 -9.37 -4.86 -13.87
CA LEU A 90 -8.28 -5.82 -13.80
C LEU A 90 -8.76 -7.27 -14.12
N GLU A 91 -9.97 -7.62 -13.72
CA GLU A 91 -10.60 -8.90 -14.05
C GLU A 91 -10.87 -8.99 -15.56
N GLY A 92 -11.39 -7.90 -16.16
CA GLY A 92 -11.59 -7.80 -17.60
C GLY A 92 -10.30 -7.94 -18.43
N LEU A 93 -9.15 -7.49 -17.89
CA LEU A 93 -7.83 -7.72 -18.46
C LEU A 93 -7.32 -9.16 -18.23
N GLY A 94 -8.01 -9.92 -17.40
CA GLY A 94 -7.69 -11.31 -17.06
C GLY A 94 -6.40 -11.45 -16.24
N VAL A 95 -5.98 -10.41 -15.54
CA VAL A 95 -4.76 -10.40 -14.69
C VAL A 95 -5.07 -10.78 -13.23
N LEU A 96 -6.32 -11.12 -12.91
CA LEU A 96 -6.71 -11.55 -11.57
C LEU A 96 -7.05 -13.05 -11.55
N TYR A 97 -6.80 -13.65 -10.40
CA TYR A 97 -7.26 -15.01 -10.11
C TYR A 97 -7.65 -15.17 -8.63
N PRO A 98 -8.63 -16.07 -8.32
CA PRO A 98 -9.03 -16.34 -6.95
C PRO A 98 -7.98 -17.21 -6.23
N CYS A 99 -7.63 -16.80 -5.01
CA CYS A 99 -6.74 -17.53 -4.13
C CYS A 99 -7.49 -18.03 -2.88
N PHE A 100 -7.58 -19.32 -2.72
CA PHE A 100 -8.30 -20.00 -1.64
C PHE A 100 -7.40 -20.34 -0.44
N CYS A 101 -6.07 -20.14 -0.56
CA CYS A 101 -5.10 -20.48 0.47
C CYS A 101 -5.31 -19.67 1.74
N THR A 102 -5.11 -20.31 2.88
CA THR A 102 -4.91 -19.64 4.17
C THR A 102 -3.46 -19.16 4.31
N ARG A 103 -3.23 -18.18 5.19
CA ARG A 103 -1.86 -17.70 5.48
C ARG A 103 -0.95 -18.81 5.98
N ARG A 104 -1.49 -19.74 6.78
CA ARG A 104 -0.77 -20.90 7.29
C ARG A 104 -0.30 -21.84 6.17
N GLU A 105 -1.16 -22.10 5.18
CA GLU A 105 -0.81 -22.94 4.04
C GLU A 105 0.27 -22.30 3.18
N ILE A 106 0.19 -20.98 2.93
CA ILE A 106 1.21 -20.24 2.19
C ILE A 106 2.57 -20.32 2.91
N ASN A 107 2.60 -20.04 4.22
CA ASN A 107 3.84 -20.11 5.00
C ASN A 107 4.43 -21.53 5.01
N ALA A 108 3.60 -22.56 5.20
CA ALA A 108 4.06 -23.96 5.17
C ALA A 108 4.62 -24.37 3.79
N GLU A 109 4.13 -23.78 2.71
CA GLU A 109 4.66 -24.06 1.37
C GLU A 109 5.98 -23.34 1.13
N ILE A 110 6.13 -22.10 1.58
CA ILE A 110 7.39 -21.34 1.55
C ILE A 110 8.47 -22.09 2.36
N GLU A 111 8.16 -22.54 3.58
CA GLU A 111 9.09 -23.31 4.41
C GLU A 111 9.53 -24.60 3.75
N ARG A 112 8.62 -25.32 3.10
CA ARG A 112 8.94 -26.52 2.34
C ARG A 112 9.83 -26.24 1.12
N ALA A 113 9.58 -25.15 0.40
CA ALA A 113 10.41 -24.72 -0.72
C ALA A 113 11.82 -24.31 -0.25
N ALA A 114 11.93 -23.56 0.85
CA ALA A 114 13.21 -23.15 1.42
C ALA A 114 14.07 -24.31 1.96
N SER A 115 13.44 -25.41 2.39
CA SER A 115 14.14 -26.61 2.86
C SER A 115 14.55 -27.57 1.76
N ALA A 116 14.21 -27.33 0.49
CA ALA A 116 14.62 -28.15 -0.63
C ALA A 116 16.12 -27.94 -0.95
N PRO A 117 16.92 -29.00 -1.17
CA PRO A 117 18.30 -28.85 -1.58
C PRO A 117 18.35 -28.13 -2.94
N HIS A 118 19.12 -27.03 -3.03
CA HIS A 118 19.28 -26.15 -4.20
C HIS A 118 18.26 -25.02 -4.37
N SER A 119 17.58 -24.58 -3.33
CA SER A 119 16.77 -23.35 -3.43
C SER A 119 17.65 -22.11 -3.19
N ASP A 120 18.12 -21.47 -4.26
CA ASP A 120 18.53 -20.04 -4.24
C ASP A 120 17.29 -19.15 -4.17
N ALA A 121 16.44 -19.37 -3.15
CA ALA A 121 15.27 -18.54 -2.96
C ALA A 121 15.73 -17.16 -2.45
N PRO A 122 15.53 -16.06 -3.21
CA PRO A 122 15.90 -14.74 -2.74
C PRO A 122 15.07 -14.42 -1.50
N HIS A 123 15.72 -13.92 -0.46
CA HIS A 123 15.06 -13.43 0.73
C HIS A 123 14.18 -12.24 0.33
N SER A 124 12.86 -12.41 0.36
CA SER A 124 11.91 -11.36 0.01
C SER A 124 12.02 -10.21 1.03
N ASN A 125 12.11 -8.98 0.52
CA ASN A 125 12.14 -7.74 1.29
C ASN A 125 10.78 -7.42 1.96
N GLY A 126 10.18 -8.39 2.65
CA GLY A 126 8.93 -8.22 3.41
C GLY A 126 7.64 -8.45 2.62
N LEU A 127 7.68 -8.65 1.31
CA LEU A 127 6.57 -9.20 0.53
C LEU A 127 6.65 -10.72 0.63
N ILE A 128 5.61 -11.36 1.14
CA ILE A 128 5.52 -12.82 1.22
C ILE A 128 5.46 -13.35 -0.21
N ASP A 129 6.50 -14.09 -0.64
CA ASP A 129 6.51 -14.75 -1.93
C ASP A 129 5.42 -15.81 -1.95
N TYR A 130 4.36 -15.52 -2.68
CA TYR A 130 3.29 -16.49 -2.86
C TYR A 130 3.72 -17.54 -3.90
N PRO A 131 3.70 -18.84 -3.55
CA PRO A 131 4.23 -19.91 -4.43
C PRO A 131 3.36 -20.20 -5.65
N GLY A 132 2.29 -19.44 -5.89
CA GLY A 132 1.45 -19.57 -7.06
C GLY A 132 0.51 -20.77 -7.05
N THR A 133 0.25 -21.39 -5.90
CA THR A 133 -0.58 -22.60 -5.78
C THR A 133 -1.92 -22.47 -6.47
N CYS A 134 -2.70 -21.41 -6.19
CA CYS A 134 -3.99 -21.21 -6.82
C CYS A 134 -3.91 -20.65 -8.25
N ARG A 135 -2.77 -20.07 -8.65
CA ARG A 135 -2.54 -19.67 -10.04
C ARG A 135 -2.50 -20.87 -10.98
N LYS A 136 -2.03 -22.01 -10.50
CA LYS A 136 -1.92 -23.27 -11.26
C LYS A 136 -3.24 -24.05 -11.39
N LEU A 137 -4.32 -23.63 -10.68
CA LEU A 137 -5.63 -24.27 -10.80
C LEU A 137 -6.22 -23.99 -12.19
N SER A 138 -6.88 -25.01 -12.75
CA SER A 138 -7.69 -24.84 -13.96
C SER A 138 -8.91 -23.95 -13.70
N ASP A 139 -9.48 -23.38 -14.76
CA ASP A 139 -10.68 -22.55 -14.65
C ASP A 139 -11.87 -23.34 -14.08
N GLY A 140 -12.00 -24.62 -14.44
CA GLY A 140 -13.04 -25.50 -13.88
C GLY A 140 -12.90 -25.72 -12.37
N GLU A 141 -11.67 -25.90 -11.87
CA GLU A 141 -11.40 -26.03 -10.43
C GLU A 141 -11.68 -24.72 -9.69
N ARG A 142 -11.30 -23.57 -10.26
CA ARG A 142 -11.61 -22.25 -9.70
C ARG A 142 -13.11 -22.04 -9.60
N GLN A 143 -13.83 -22.27 -10.71
CA GLN A 143 -15.30 -22.14 -10.76
C GLN A 143 -16.00 -23.06 -9.76
N THR A 144 -15.57 -24.31 -9.64
CA THR A 144 -16.12 -25.27 -8.69
C THR A 144 -15.95 -24.78 -7.25
N ARG A 145 -14.77 -24.30 -6.89
CA ARG A 145 -14.50 -23.76 -5.53
C ARG A 145 -15.29 -22.49 -5.25
N MET A 146 -15.39 -21.59 -6.22
CA MET A 146 -16.20 -20.36 -6.09
C MET A 146 -17.69 -20.70 -5.94
N ALA A 147 -18.21 -21.59 -6.76
CA ALA A 147 -19.60 -22.04 -6.72
C ALA A 147 -19.96 -22.76 -5.42
N SER A 148 -19.00 -23.42 -4.77
CA SER A 148 -19.21 -24.03 -3.44
C SER A 148 -19.13 -23.03 -2.28
N GLY A 149 -18.99 -21.71 -2.55
CA GLY A 149 -19.00 -20.66 -1.55
C GLY A 149 -17.70 -20.55 -0.72
N VAL A 150 -16.60 -21.16 -1.20
CA VAL A 150 -15.30 -21.03 -0.51
C VAL A 150 -14.81 -19.59 -0.61
N GLU A 151 -14.58 -18.96 0.54
CA GLU A 151 -14.03 -17.62 0.61
C GLU A 151 -12.64 -17.56 -0.04
N HIS A 152 -12.40 -16.54 -0.83
CA HIS A 152 -11.14 -16.35 -1.56
C HIS A 152 -10.71 -14.89 -1.59
N ALA A 153 -9.40 -14.69 -1.71
CA ALA A 153 -8.81 -13.41 -2.04
C ALA A 153 -8.63 -13.32 -3.56
N MET A 154 -8.63 -12.11 -4.12
CA MET A 154 -8.20 -11.91 -5.51
C MET A 154 -6.72 -11.50 -5.52
N ARG A 155 -5.93 -12.23 -6.31
CA ARG A 155 -4.51 -11.94 -6.50
C ARG A 155 -4.23 -11.47 -7.92
N LEU A 156 -3.25 -10.58 -8.03
CA LEU A 156 -2.63 -10.24 -9.31
C LEU A 156 -1.80 -11.43 -9.81
N ASP A 157 -1.98 -11.82 -11.06
CA ASP A 157 -1.02 -12.63 -11.80
C ASP A 157 0.11 -11.71 -12.27
N ALA A 158 1.19 -11.65 -11.50
CA ALA A 158 2.28 -10.70 -11.72
C ALA A 158 2.97 -10.90 -13.08
N GLU A 159 3.14 -12.14 -13.52
CA GLU A 159 3.75 -12.48 -14.81
C GLU A 159 2.89 -12.00 -15.97
N LYS A 160 1.59 -12.28 -15.91
CA LYS A 160 0.64 -11.85 -16.95
C LYS A 160 0.48 -10.34 -16.96
N ALA A 161 0.40 -9.70 -15.80
CA ALA A 161 0.33 -8.25 -15.66
C ALA A 161 1.53 -7.57 -16.32
N ALA A 162 2.72 -8.05 -16.02
CA ALA A 162 3.95 -7.54 -16.61
C ALA A 162 4.04 -7.74 -18.13
N GLY A 163 3.58 -8.88 -18.62
CA GLY A 163 3.51 -9.14 -20.07
C GLY A 163 2.58 -8.17 -20.80
N LEU A 164 1.50 -7.70 -20.15
CA LEU A 164 0.57 -6.74 -20.74
C LEU A 164 1.10 -5.31 -20.77
N VAL A 165 1.77 -4.87 -19.71
CA VAL A 165 2.22 -3.48 -19.60
C VAL A 165 3.60 -3.23 -20.23
N GLY A 166 4.41 -4.27 -20.43
CA GLY A 166 5.77 -4.15 -20.91
C GLY A 166 6.71 -3.42 -19.93
N PRO A 167 7.86 -2.92 -20.43
CA PRO A 167 8.79 -2.17 -19.60
C PRO A 167 8.19 -0.87 -19.07
N LEU A 168 8.28 -0.65 -17.79
CA LEU A 168 7.80 0.54 -17.09
C LEU A 168 8.92 1.15 -16.24
N GLU A 169 8.76 2.44 -15.94
CA GLU A 169 9.58 3.16 -14.98
C GLU A 169 8.72 4.11 -14.14
N PHE A 170 9.25 4.52 -13.00
CA PHE A 170 8.72 5.59 -12.15
C PHE A 170 9.88 6.52 -11.74
N VAL A 171 9.57 7.75 -11.38
CA VAL A 171 10.57 8.73 -10.95
C VAL A 171 10.65 8.73 -9.43
N GLU A 172 11.83 8.43 -8.90
CA GLU A 172 12.19 8.66 -7.50
C GLU A 172 12.99 9.95 -7.41
N ARG A 173 12.51 10.92 -6.63
CA ARG A 173 13.02 12.31 -6.69
C ARG A 173 14.52 12.43 -6.45
N GLU A 174 15.08 11.63 -5.54
CA GLU A 174 16.51 11.65 -5.24
C GLU A 174 17.36 10.73 -6.13
N ARG A 175 16.72 9.76 -6.81
CA ARG A 175 17.43 8.72 -7.57
C ARG A 175 17.20 8.81 -9.07
N GLY A 176 16.24 9.64 -9.51
CA GLY A 176 15.82 9.74 -10.90
C GLY A 176 14.92 8.58 -11.36
N PRO A 177 14.89 8.29 -12.67
CA PRO A 177 14.05 7.22 -13.20
C PRO A 177 14.52 5.84 -12.70
N ILE A 178 13.56 5.03 -12.22
CA ILE A 178 13.78 3.67 -11.73
C ILE A 178 12.96 2.72 -12.59
N ALA A 179 13.62 1.75 -13.22
CA ALA A 179 12.95 0.69 -13.95
C ALA A 179 12.15 -0.21 -12.99
N VAL A 180 10.93 -0.57 -13.39
CA VAL A 180 10.10 -1.50 -12.61
C VAL A 180 10.74 -2.89 -12.62
N ASP A 181 11.02 -3.40 -11.42
CA ASP A 181 11.53 -4.75 -11.22
C ASP A 181 10.39 -5.64 -10.67
N GLN A 182 9.98 -6.64 -11.43
CA GLN A 182 8.93 -7.58 -11.07
C GLN A 182 9.32 -8.48 -9.89
N ASN A 183 10.61 -8.65 -9.63
CA ASN A 183 11.09 -9.43 -8.50
C ASN A 183 10.87 -8.71 -7.14
N GLN A 184 10.48 -7.42 -7.17
CA GLN A 184 10.15 -6.66 -5.96
C GLN A 184 8.73 -6.92 -5.46
N PHE A 185 7.89 -7.57 -6.25
CA PHE A 185 6.54 -7.96 -5.87
C PHE A 185 6.17 -9.29 -6.53
N GLY A 186 5.43 -10.12 -5.83
CA GLY A 186 4.87 -11.36 -6.38
C GLY A 186 3.39 -11.20 -6.73
N ASP A 187 2.67 -12.31 -6.73
CA ASP A 187 1.22 -12.32 -6.92
C ASP A 187 0.51 -11.66 -5.72
N ALA A 188 0.54 -10.35 -5.70
CA ALA A 188 -0.01 -9.54 -4.60
C ALA A 188 -1.52 -9.71 -4.43
N VAL A 189 -2.00 -9.65 -3.19
CA VAL A 189 -3.43 -9.62 -2.90
C VAL A 189 -3.98 -8.22 -3.22
N LEU A 190 -4.92 -8.14 -4.14
CA LEU A 190 -5.61 -6.89 -4.50
C LEU A 190 -7.00 -6.79 -3.88
N ALA A 191 -7.66 -7.93 -3.59
CA ALA A 191 -8.85 -7.96 -2.77
C ALA A 191 -8.73 -9.05 -1.71
N ARG A 192 -8.75 -8.65 -0.44
CA ARG A 192 -8.84 -9.55 0.70
C ARG A 192 -10.26 -10.12 0.80
N LYS A 193 -10.41 -11.36 1.24
CA LYS A 193 -11.70 -12.03 1.38
C LYS A 193 -12.62 -11.39 2.44
N ASP A 194 -12.07 -10.73 3.42
CA ASP A 194 -12.78 -10.08 4.53
C ASP A 194 -13.12 -8.60 4.28
N ILE A 195 -12.39 -7.92 3.39
CA ILE A 195 -12.51 -6.46 3.16
C ILE A 195 -12.94 -6.14 1.72
N GLY A 196 -12.67 -7.04 0.75
CA GLY A 196 -13.00 -6.81 -0.67
C GLY A 196 -12.05 -5.85 -1.39
N THR A 197 -11.01 -5.35 -0.73
CA THR A 197 -9.93 -4.54 -1.30
C THR A 197 -8.62 -4.82 -0.57
N SER A 198 -7.55 -4.10 -0.92
CA SER A 198 -6.26 -4.13 -0.22
C SER A 198 -5.61 -2.75 -0.23
N TYR A 199 -4.62 -2.56 0.65
CA TYR A 199 -3.80 -1.35 0.67
C TYR A 199 -3.26 -1.00 -0.73
N HIS A 200 -2.70 -1.97 -1.46
CA HIS A 200 -2.08 -1.70 -2.75
C HIS A 200 -3.07 -1.15 -3.79
N LEU A 201 -4.26 -1.73 -3.85
CA LEU A 201 -5.30 -1.26 -4.77
C LEU A 201 -5.85 0.08 -4.35
N SER A 202 -6.26 0.21 -3.07
CA SER A 202 -6.92 1.42 -2.60
C SER A 202 -6.01 2.64 -2.65
N VAL A 203 -4.75 2.54 -2.21
CA VAL A 203 -3.83 3.69 -2.25
C VAL A 203 -3.55 4.15 -3.69
N THR A 204 -3.43 3.19 -4.63
CA THR A 204 -3.16 3.52 -6.05
C THR A 204 -4.33 4.23 -6.71
N VAL A 205 -5.56 3.75 -6.47
CA VAL A 205 -6.79 4.39 -6.98
C VAL A 205 -6.99 5.77 -6.35
N ASP A 206 -6.83 5.88 -5.04
CA ASP A 206 -7.09 7.13 -4.32
C ASP A 206 -6.05 8.21 -4.60
N ASP A 207 -4.78 7.85 -4.78
CA ASP A 207 -3.74 8.81 -5.16
C ASP A 207 -4.04 9.43 -6.53
N ALA A 208 -4.56 8.64 -7.48
CA ALA A 208 -4.99 9.13 -8.80
C ALA A 208 -6.25 10.00 -8.68
N ASP A 209 -7.28 9.55 -7.98
CA ASP A 209 -8.54 10.29 -7.81
C ASP A 209 -8.35 11.64 -7.09
N GLN A 210 -7.36 11.72 -6.20
CA GLN A 210 -6.98 12.97 -5.51
C GLN A 210 -5.94 13.79 -6.29
N SER A 211 -5.56 13.38 -7.49
CA SER A 211 -4.55 14.05 -8.33
C SER A 211 -3.25 14.31 -7.57
N VAL A 212 -2.81 13.32 -6.79
CA VAL A 212 -1.53 13.37 -6.07
C VAL A 212 -0.39 13.37 -7.08
N THR A 213 0.43 14.43 -7.07
CA THR A 213 1.57 14.56 -8.00
C THR A 213 2.87 14.02 -7.41
N LEU A 214 2.97 14.02 -6.06
CA LEU A 214 4.13 13.51 -5.34
C LEU A 214 3.71 12.62 -4.17
N VAL A 215 4.05 11.36 -4.25
CA VAL A 215 3.87 10.40 -3.16
C VAL A 215 5.07 10.43 -2.22
N THR A 216 4.89 10.95 -1.01
CA THR A 216 5.90 10.90 0.05
C THR A 216 5.58 9.80 1.05
N ARG A 217 6.58 8.99 1.45
CA ARG A 217 6.43 7.91 2.44
C ARG A 217 7.78 7.36 2.90
N GLY A 218 7.80 6.50 3.88
CA GLY A 218 9.03 5.88 4.37
C GLY A 218 9.69 4.96 3.34
N ILE A 219 11.01 4.87 3.37
CA ILE A 219 11.83 4.04 2.44
C ILE A 219 11.48 2.55 2.52
N ASP A 220 10.89 2.09 3.60
CA ASP A 220 10.41 0.71 3.76
C ASP A 220 9.27 0.35 2.77
N LEU A 221 8.59 1.35 2.23
CA LEU A 221 7.57 1.19 1.19
C LEU A 221 8.12 1.34 -0.24
N PHE A 222 9.44 1.53 -0.41
CA PHE A 222 10.04 1.64 -1.75
C PHE A 222 9.76 0.39 -2.63
N PRO A 223 9.90 -0.86 -2.13
CA PRO A 223 9.67 -2.04 -2.97
C PRO A 223 8.24 -2.14 -3.54
N VAL A 224 7.23 -1.70 -2.78
CA VAL A 224 5.84 -1.77 -3.25
C VAL A 224 5.51 -0.74 -4.34
N THR A 225 6.37 0.25 -4.58
CA THR A 225 6.23 1.22 -5.67
C THR A 225 6.22 0.52 -7.03
N HIS A 226 7.00 -0.54 -7.19
CA HIS A 226 7.03 -1.35 -8.41
C HIS A 226 5.65 -1.94 -8.73
N LEU A 227 4.96 -2.48 -7.73
CA LEU A 227 3.58 -2.97 -7.87
C LEU A 227 2.60 -1.84 -8.18
N HIS A 228 2.67 -0.72 -7.45
CA HIS A 228 1.76 0.42 -7.68
C HIS A 228 1.91 0.96 -9.09
N ARG A 229 3.13 1.03 -9.62
CA ARG A 229 3.39 1.46 -11.00
C ARG A 229 2.76 0.53 -12.04
N VAL A 230 2.78 -0.79 -11.81
CA VAL A 230 2.09 -1.76 -12.66
C VAL A 230 0.57 -1.58 -12.60
N LEU A 231 0.02 -1.38 -11.40
CA LEU A 231 -1.42 -1.13 -11.23
C LEU A 231 -1.86 0.17 -11.93
N GLN A 232 -1.07 1.24 -11.84
CA GLN A 232 -1.33 2.48 -12.56
C GLN A 232 -1.38 2.26 -14.07
N ALA A 233 -0.46 1.50 -14.64
CA ALA A 233 -0.44 1.19 -16.07
C ALA A 233 -1.65 0.35 -16.50
N LEU A 234 -2.01 -0.69 -15.74
CA LEU A 234 -3.14 -1.56 -16.04
C LEU A 234 -4.48 -0.82 -15.95
N LEU A 235 -4.60 0.14 -15.03
CA LEU A 235 -5.81 0.91 -14.79
C LEU A 235 -5.85 2.23 -15.58
N GLY A 236 -4.79 2.57 -16.33
CA GLY A 236 -4.71 3.82 -17.09
C GLY A 236 -4.72 5.08 -16.20
N LEU A 237 -4.13 4.99 -15.00
CA LEU A 237 -4.05 6.08 -14.04
C LEU A 237 -2.81 6.93 -14.22
N ASP A 238 -2.88 8.20 -13.83
CA ASP A 238 -1.75 9.10 -13.78
C ASP A 238 -0.67 8.58 -12.82
N VAL A 239 0.59 8.87 -13.16
CA VAL A 239 1.75 8.38 -12.41
C VAL A 239 2.38 9.54 -11.65
N PRO A 240 2.32 9.54 -10.30
CA PRO A 240 3.00 10.55 -9.50
C PRO A 240 4.51 10.33 -9.48
N GLU A 241 5.26 11.35 -9.12
CA GLU A 241 6.62 11.15 -8.63
C GLU A 241 6.60 10.55 -7.22
N TYR A 242 7.71 9.96 -6.83
CA TYR A 242 7.89 9.37 -5.49
C TYR A 242 9.05 10.01 -4.77
N TYR A 243 8.93 10.16 -3.45
CA TYR A 243 10.00 10.61 -2.56
C TYR A 243 9.98 9.79 -1.28
N HIS A 244 10.85 8.80 -1.21
CA HIS A 244 10.97 7.92 -0.05
C HIS A 244 11.94 8.51 0.96
N HIS A 245 11.42 9.04 2.07
CA HIS A 245 12.23 9.57 3.15
C HIS A 245 12.82 8.44 4.03
N PRO A 246 13.96 8.67 4.70
CA PRO A 246 14.55 7.70 5.63
C PRO A 246 13.58 7.40 6.79
N MET A 247 13.76 6.23 7.42
CA MET A 247 13.06 5.88 8.65
C MET A 247 13.68 6.65 9.81
N ILE A 248 12.83 7.04 10.79
CA ILE A 248 13.33 7.58 12.05
C ILE A 248 13.69 6.41 12.96
N GLU A 249 14.90 6.45 13.47
CA GLU A 249 15.46 5.47 14.39
C GLU A 249 15.73 6.13 15.75
N ASP A 250 15.76 5.33 16.80
CA ASP A 250 16.22 5.78 18.11
C ASP A 250 17.77 5.84 18.16
N SER A 251 18.30 6.24 19.32
CA SER A 251 19.75 6.31 19.54
C SER A 251 20.48 4.96 19.46
N ALA A 252 19.76 3.85 19.45
CA ALA A 252 20.28 2.50 19.30
C ALA A 252 20.16 1.99 17.84
N GLY A 253 19.67 2.81 16.89
CA GLY A 253 19.43 2.42 15.50
C GLY A 253 18.18 1.55 15.33
N VAL A 254 17.28 1.53 16.31
CA VAL A 254 16.03 0.76 16.24
C VAL A 254 14.93 1.67 15.68
N ARG A 255 14.26 1.19 14.63
CA ARG A 255 13.14 1.90 14.00
C ARG A 255 12.06 2.22 15.02
N LEU A 256 11.64 3.50 15.06
CA LEU A 256 10.46 3.92 15.83
C LEU A 256 9.20 3.34 15.19
N ALA A 257 8.61 2.35 15.85
CA ALA A 257 7.39 1.70 15.39
C ALA A 257 6.50 1.36 16.60
N LYS A 258 5.18 1.26 16.35
CA LYS A 258 4.20 0.88 17.39
C LYS A 258 4.55 -0.41 18.16
N ARG A 259 5.34 -1.30 17.54
CA ARG A 259 5.78 -2.57 18.15
C ARG A 259 6.93 -2.41 19.16
N ASN A 260 7.62 -1.26 19.13
CA ASN A 260 8.82 -1.01 19.92
C ASN A 260 8.58 0.05 21.01
N ASP A 261 7.36 0.11 21.58
CA ASP A 261 6.95 1.07 22.62
C ASP A 261 7.25 2.54 22.28
N ALA A 262 7.23 2.89 20.98
CA ALA A 262 7.42 4.28 20.56
C ALA A 262 6.32 5.15 21.19
N LEU A 263 6.73 6.16 21.94
CA LEU A 263 5.83 7.10 22.58
C LEU A 263 4.89 7.74 21.53
N SER A 264 3.61 7.80 21.86
CA SER A 264 2.61 8.46 21.01
C SER A 264 2.86 9.97 20.99
N LEU A 265 2.44 10.66 19.92
CA LEU A 265 2.48 12.14 19.88
C LEU A 265 1.67 12.76 21.01
N ARG A 266 0.55 12.12 21.35
CA ARG A 266 -0.27 12.54 22.49
C ARG A 266 0.52 12.63 23.79
N HIS A 267 1.46 11.70 24.03
CA HIS A 267 2.31 11.75 25.21
C HIS A 267 3.13 13.04 25.29
N PHE A 268 3.64 13.54 24.17
CA PHE A 268 4.40 14.80 24.11
C PHE A 268 3.49 16.04 24.19
N ARG A 269 2.27 15.92 23.67
CA ARG A 269 1.28 17.00 23.71
C ARG A 269 0.74 17.24 25.12
N ASP A 270 0.57 16.19 25.91
CA ASP A 270 -0.04 16.25 27.24
C ASP A 270 0.99 16.62 28.36
N GLN A 271 2.28 16.85 28.01
CA GLN A 271 3.34 17.37 28.89
C GLN A 271 3.45 18.89 28.82
#